data_b58c94f6e01dbf873634b54be8c15d41
#
_entry.id   b58c94f6e01dbf873634b54be8c15d41
#
_cell.length_a   1.000
_cell.length_b   1.000
_cell.length_c   1.000
_cell.angle_alpha   90.00
_cell.angle_beta   90.00
_cell.angle_gamma   90.00
#
_symmetry.space_group_name_H-M   'P 1'
#
loop_
_entity.id
_entity.type
_entity.pdbx_description
1 polymer ?
#
loop_
_entity_poly.entity_id
_entity_poly.type
_entity_poly.pdbx_seq_one_letter_code
_entity_poly.pdbx_strand_id
1 'polypeptide(L)'
;GTLLTRGSSSKSQQMNFKENSFQASNATFEILSEEVGNPELIFLNVKLDFDLQKNSASIKSERQLDAIISFPNTAMETSIPDAVWLLEDSIVIMKKPENFDLEDSYFYSTNPALDSLAFNGTNAIYDIKISQLIVQGIPYIQVADAKIIPENNEMTIKINSKIGTFRNAKIIYETPELYHFLTDATVDIVSRNEFNAKATYILPSTKGDTSKIPMYDLSVEERLFTVDTTNEKNRKRSGFARNKNTNEQQVQRYTEATGKTLSGNLEIAPGFVYKGGITLKTYKQALELSGFVQPQFINKPDYDFWITYAQKEEINEVVFDLEEEAFEDGEPLIGGLHQDIRGRLYPTFIEKKKSELDPDYFLAKGM
;
A
#
# COMPACT_ATOMS: atom_id res chain seq x y z
N GLY A 1 -29.89 30.79 21.98
CA GLY A 1 -31.09 30.35 21.26
C GLY A 1 -30.82 29.31 20.20
N THR A 2 -31.86 28.82 19.59
CA THR A 2 -31.77 27.89 18.45
C THR A 2 -32.50 28.54 17.27
N LEU A 3 -31.84 28.54 16.11
CA LEU A 3 -32.41 29.03 14.85
C LEU A 3 -32.52 27.83 13.92
N LEU A 4 -33.71 27.58 13.43
CA LEU A 4 -33.97 26.57 12.39
C LEU A 4 -34.19 27.25 11.05
N THR A 5 -33.50 26.84 10.02
CA THR A 5 -33.72 27.26 8.65
C THR A 5 -34.06 26.02 7.81
N ARG A 6 -34.42 26.24 6.54
CA ARG A 6 -34.63 25.10 5.64
C ARG A 6 -33.29 24.38 5.44
N GLY A 7 -33.17 23.14 5.97
CA GLY A 7 -32.00 22.28 5.83
C GLY A 7 -30.85 22.58 6.80
N SER A 8 -31.08 23.42 7.84
CA SER A 8 -30.04 23.57 8.89
C SER A 8 -30.58 23.96 10.26
N SER A 9 -29.77 23.69 11.27
CA SER A 9 -29.99 24.08 12.68
C SER A 9 -28.75 24.80 13.20
N SER A 10 -28.93 25.96 13.80
CA SER A 10 -27.88 26.73 14.48
C SER A 10 -28.23 26.92 15.94
N LYS A 11 -27.34 26.53 16.85
CA LYS A 11 -27.48 26.74 18.28
C LYS A 11 -26.33 27.59 18.80
N SER A 12 -26.63 28.82 19.30
CA SER A 12 -25.64 29.74 19.86
C SER A 12 -26.26 30.62 20.96
N GLN A 13 -25.41 31.16 21.82
CA GLN A 13 -25.81 32.16 22.78
C GLN A 13 -25.76 33.59 22.18
N GLN A 14 -24.97 33.79 21.10
CA GLN A 14 -24.78 35.06 20.43
C GLN A 14 -25.16 34.96 18.95
N MET A 15 -26.28 35.54 18.59
CA MET A 15 -26.76 35.63 17.20
C MET A 15 -27.07 37.05 16.85
N ASN A 16 -26.56 37.53 15.73
CA ASN A 16 -26.82 38.86 15.18
C ASN A 16 -27.58 38.72 13.87
N PHE A 17 -28.73 39.36 13.74
CA PHE A 17 -29.57 39.28 12.57
C PHE A 17 -29.51 40.62 11.80
N LYS A 18 -29.44 40.50 10.49
CA LYS A 18 -29.60 41.58 9.52
C LYS A 18 -30.72 41.23 8.54
N GLU A 19 -31.10 42.14 7.66
CA GLU A 19 -32.21 41.93 6.73
C GLU A 19 -32.05 40.65 5.88
N ASN A 20 -30.84 40.39 5.38
CA ASN A 20 -30.57 39.25 4.47
C ASN A 20 -29.40 38.37 4.95
N SER A 21 -29.02 38.46 6.21
CA SER A 21 -27.95 37.62 6.77
C SER A 21 -28.08 37.46 8.28
N PHE A 22 -27.45 36.42 8.81
CA PHE A 22 -27.25 36.32 10.24
C PHE A 22 -25.84 35.79 10.55
N GLN A 23 -25.36 36.17 11.71
CA GLN A 23 -24.07 35.73 12.23
C GLN A 23 -24.27 35.07 13.58
N ALA A 24 -23.51 33.98 13.83
CA ALA A 24 -23.47 33.34 15.14
C ALA A 24 -22.03 33.08 15.55
N SER A 25 -21.72 33.17 16.84
CA SER A 25 -20.41 32.86 17.41
C SER A 25 -20.54 31.73 18.42
N ASN A 26 -19.48 30.93 18.58
CA ASN A 26 -19.48 29.74 19.41
C ASN A 26 -20.70 28.85 19.14
N ALA A 27 -21.03 28.68 17.88
CA ALA A 27 -22.22 27.98 17.44
C ALA A 27 -21.97 26.49 17.28
N THR A 28 -22.97 25.67 17.62
CA THR A 28 -23.13 24.34 17.03
C THR A 28 -24.01 24.53 15.80
N PHE A 29 -23.49 24.16 14.65
CA PHE A 29 -24.18 24.25 13.38
C PHE A 29 -24.33 22.88 12.74
N GLU A 30 -25.54 22.56 12.31
CA GLU A 30 -25.87 21.28 11.71
C GLU A 30 -26.50 21.51 10.34
N ILE A 31 -26.04 20.82 9.33
CA ILE A 31 -26.70 20.72 8.03
C ILE A 31 -27.51 19.42 8.05
N LEU A 32 -28.80 19.53 7.75
CA LEU A 32 -29.76 18.44 7.87
C LEU A 32 -30.05 17.84 6.50
N SER A 33 -30.26 16.52 6.45
CA SER A 33 -30.75 15.86 5.25
C SER A 33 -32.20 16.24 4.95
N GLU A 34 -32.62 16.08 3.71
CA GLU A 34 -34.03 16.24 3.32
C GLU A 34 -34.91 15.13 3.92
N GLU A 35 -34.33 13.98 4.25
CA GLU A 35 -34.98 12.90 4.96
C GLU A 35 -34.84 13.11 6.47
N VAL A 36 -35.99 13.21 7.10
CA VAL A 36 -36.28 13.46 8.51
C VAL A 36 -35.09 13.29 9.49
N GLY A 37 -34.51 14.41 9.88
CA GLY A 37 -34.01 14.61 11.25
C GLY A 37 -32.57 14.22 11.55
N ASN A 38 -31.83 13.60 10.65
CA ASN A 38 -30.43 13.26 10.89
C ASN A 38 -29.50 14.32 10.28
N PRO A 39 -28.49 14.83 11.02
CA PRO A 39 -27.53 15.75 10.46
C PRO A 39 -26.60 15.06 9.45
N GLU A 40 -26.42 15.72 8.31
CA GLU A 40 -25.41 15.36 7.29
C GLU A 40 -24.01 15.80 7.72
N LEU A 41 -23.92 17.01 8.29
CA LEU A 41 -22.69 17.58 8.85
C LEU A 41 -22.97 18.24 10.19
N ILE A 42 -21.99 18.12 11.08
CA ILE A 42 -22.00 18.74 12.39
C ILE A 42 -20.72 19.55 12.57
N PHE A 43 -20.89 20.82 12.88
CA PHE A 43 -19.82 21.77 13.17
C PHE A 43 -19.92 22.22 14.62
N LEU A 44 -18.85 22.08 15.39
CA LEU A 44 -18.80 22.46 16.79
C LEU A 44 -17.93 23.71 17.00
N ASN A 45 -18.41 24.63 17.86
CA ASN A 45 -17.68 25.85 18.25
C ASN A 45 -17.23 26.69 17.04
N VAL A 46 -18.17 27.00 16.15
CA VAL A 46 -17.88 27.75 14.93
C VAL A 46 -18.43 29.18 14.97
N LYS A 47 -17.76 30.01 14.22
CA LYS A 47 -18.29 31.27 13.74
C LYS A 47 -19.01 31.06 12.42
N LEU A 48 -20.28 31.36 12.38
CA LEU A 48 -21.15 31.21 11.23
C LEU A 48 -21.49 32.61 10.66
N ASP A 49 -21.36 32.75 9.35
CA ASP A 49 -21.83 33.92 8.59
C ASP A 49 -22.70 33.40 7.43
N PHE A 50 -24.01 33.59 7.59
CA PHE A 50 -25.03 33.09 6.67
C PHE A 50 -25.59 34.24 5.83
N ASP A 51 -25.40 34.16 4.51
CA ASP A 51 -25.84 35.16 3.53
C ASP A 51 -27.00 34.58 2.70
N LEU A 52 -28.19 35.08 2.96
CA LEU A 52 -29.42 34.64 2.28
C LEU A 52 -29.51 35.14 0.83
N GLN A 53 -28.84 36.25 0.49
CA GLN A 53 -28.83 36.75 -0.88
C GLN A 53 -27.90 35.93 -1.78
N LYS A 54 -26.77 35.51 -1.23
CA LYS A 54 -25.80 34.66 -1.96
C LYS A 54 -26.10 33.19 -1.84
N ASN A 55 -27.13 32.80 -1.08
CA ASN A 55 -27.42 31.42 -0.78
C ASN A 55 -26.18 30.62 -0.33
N SER A 56 -25.42 31.21 0.61
CA SER A 56 -24.18 30.58 1.11
C SER A 56 -23.99 30.83 2.60
N ALA A 57 -23.27 29.91 3.25
CA ALA A 57 -22.84 30.06 4.63
C ALA A 57 -21.33 29.85 4.72
N SER A 58 -20.62 30.82 5.31
CA SER A 58 -19.21 30.65 5.69
C SER A 58 -19.14 30.17 7.13
N ILE A 59 -18.43 29.10 7.35
CA ILE A 59 -18.29 28.42 8.63
C ILE A 59 -16.81 28.38 8.96
N LYS A 60 -16.41 28.89 10.12
CA LYS A 60 -15.02 28.91 10.55
C LYS A 60 -14.93 28.47 12.00
N SER A 61 -14.01 27.56 12.30
CA SER A 61 -13.76 27.17 13.69
C SER A 61 -13.26 28.38 14.52
N GLU A 62 -13.79 28.54 15.72
CA GLU A 62 -13.30 29.56 16.68
C GLU A 62 -11.90 29.16 17.21
N ARG A 63 -11.58 27.87 17.23
CA ARG A 63 -10.28 27.32 17.61
C ARG A 63 -9.77 26.43 16.48
N GLN A 64 -8.94 26.99 15.64
CA GLN A 64 -8.49 26.33 14.41
C GLN A 64 -7.84 24.96 14.64
N LEU A 65 -7.00 24.82 15.68
CA LEU A 65 -6.29 23.56 15.98
C LEU A 65 -7.19 22.47 16.63
N ASP A 66 -8.32 22.87 17.18
CA ASP A 66 -9.29 21.94 17.82
C ASP A 66 -10.55 21.79 16.94
N ALA A 67 -10.46 22.12 15.67
CA ALA A 67 -11.59 22.00 14.74
C ALA A 67 -11.93 20.53 14.51
N ILE A 68 -13.22 20.21 14.62
CA ILE A 68 -13.76 18.90 14.24
C ILE A 68 -15.06 19.15 13.47
N ILE A 69 -15.08 18.68 12.23
CA ILE A 69 -16.27 18.59 11.40
C ILE A 69 -16.61 17.12 11.25
N SER A 70 -17.81 16.74 11.69
CA SER A 70 -18.28 15.36 11.62
C SER A 70 -19.23 15.16 10.44
N PHE A 71 -19.10 14.02 9.76
CA PHE A 71 -19.92 13.55 8.65
C PHE A 71 -20.63 12.24 9.06
N PRO A 72 -21.76 12.30 9.78
CA PRO A 72 -22.38 11.10 10.37
C PRO A 72 -22.68 9.99 9.35
N ASN A 73 -23.20 10.35 8.17
CA ASN A 73 -23.59 9.35 7.15
C ASN A 73 -22.38 8.63 6.50
N THR A 74 -21.25 9.29 6.38
CA THR A 74 -20.01 8.66 5.90
C THR A 74 -19.13 8.15 7.03
N ALA A 75 -19.53 8.38 8.30
CA ALA A 75 -18.78 8.06 9.50
C ALA A 75 -17.31 8.52 9.42
N MET A 76 -17.11 9.77 9.02
CA MET A 76 -15.82 10.43 8.92
C MET A 76 -15.78 11.70 9.76
N GLU A 77 -14.61 12.13 10.15
CA GLU A 77 -14.34 13.43 10.77
C GLU A 77 -13.09 14.05 10.14
N THR A 78 -13.02 15.40 10.18
CA THR A 78 -11.85 16.14 9.70
C THR A 78 -11.48 17.28 10.64
N SER A 79 -10.19 17.59 10.67
CA SER A 79 -9.61 18.75 11.39
C SER A 79 -9.61 20.04 10.56
N ILE A 80 -10.07 20.03 9.31
CA ILE A 80 -10.12 21.28 8.50
C ILE A 80 -11.06 22.28 9.14
N PRO A 81 -10.57 23.50 9.51
CA PRO A 81 -11.37 24.43 10.32
C PRO A 81 -12.37 25.27 9.52
N ASP A 82 -12.17 25.39 8.21
CA ASP A 82 -12.92 26.32 7.37
C ASP A 82 -13.78 25.58 6.34
N ALA A 83 -15.05 25.96 6.25
CA ALA A 83 -15.99 25.41 5.28
C ALA A 83 -16.87 26.49 4.67
N VAL A 84 -17.33 26.26 3.46
CA VAL A 84 -18.34 27.08 2.78
C VAL A 84 -19.46 26.16 2.29
N TRP A 85 -20.67 26.40 2.74
CA TRP A 85 -21.84 25.71 2.24
C TRP A 85 -22.50 26.52 1.12
N LEU A 86 -22.66 25.92 -0.06
CA LEU A 86 -23.38 26.45 -1.21
C LEU A 86 -24.77 25.79 -1.23
N LEU A 87 -25.80 26.54 -0.83
CA LEU A 87 -27.13 26.00 -0.58
C LEU A 87 -27.80 25.53 -1.86
N GLU A 88 -27.70 26.26 -2.95
CA GLU A 88 -28.32 25.91 -4.25
C GLU A 88 -27.75 24.60 -4.81
N ASP A 89 -26.45 24.44 -4.72
CA ASP A 89 -25.73 23.27 -5.22
C ASP A 89 -25.86 22.07 -4.26
N SER A 90 -26.23 22.33 -3.00
CA SER A 90 -26.25 21.33 -1.91
C SER A 90 -24.88 20.72 -1.65
N ILE A 91 -23.81 21.51 -1.73
CA ILE A 91 -22.44 21.06 -1.47
C ILE A 91 -21.78 21.91 -0.38
N VAL A 92 -20.90 21.26 0.37
CA VAL A 92 -20.01 21.90 1.34
C VAL A 92 -18.57 21.73 0.88
N ILE A 93 -17.86 22.85 0.73
CA ILE A 93 -16.47 22.89 0.31
C ILE A 93 -15.61 23.22 1.53
N MET A 94 -14.61 22.42 1.79
CA MET A 94 -13.62 22.61 2.85
C MET A 94 -12.23 22.75 2.24
N LYS A 95 -11.43 23.66 2.78
CA LYS A 95 -10.09 23.90 2.30
C LYS A 95 -9.15 24.12 3.48
N LYS A 96 -8.02 23.42 3.46
CA LYS A 96 -6.94 23.65 4.42
C LYS A 96 -6.47 25.11 4.36
N PRO A 97 -6.41 25.83 5.48
CA PRO A 97 -5.81 27.18 5.52
C PRO A 97 -4.34 27.14 5.07
N GLU A 98 -3.88 28.27 4.48
CA GLU A 98 -2.49 28.36 4.00
C GLU A 98 -1.45 28.26 5.11
N ASN A 99 -1.80 28.69 6.33
CA ASN A 99 -0.94 28.64 7.51
C ASN A 99 -0.94 27.29 8.24
N PHE A 100 -1.67 26.28 7.74
CA PHE A 100 -1.67 24.93 8.30
C PHE A 100 -0.65 24.08 7.57
N ASP A 101 0.09 23.27 8.32
CA ASP A 101 0.87 22.18 7.75
C ASP A 101 -0.07 21.07 7.28
N LEU A 102 0.42 20.18 6.44
CA LEU A 102 -0.40 19.08 5.91
C LEU A 102 -0.78 18.09 7.02
N GLU A 103 0.12 17.90 7.97
CA GLU A 103 -0.07 17.04 9.14
C GLU A 103 -1.23 17.49 10.03
N ASP A 104 -1.53 18.79 10.05
CA ASP A 104 -2.65 19.37 10.80
C ASP A 104 -3.99 19.19 10.08
N SER A 105 -3.96 18.80 8.81
CA SER A 105 -5.14 18.62 7.95
C SER A 105 -5.37 17.14 7.70
N TYR A 106 -6.15 16.51 8.55
CA TYR A 106 -6.40 15.08 8.50
C TYR A 106 -7.90 14.74 8.46
N PHE A 107 -8.16 13.56 7.96
CA PHE A 107 -9.44 12.88 7.97
C PHE A 107 -9.29 11.56 8.69
N TYR A 108 -10.27 11.15 9.48
CA TYR A 108 -10.26 9.84 10.13
C TYR A 108 -11.66 9.25 10.19
N SER A 109 -11.71 7.93 10.17
CA SER A 109 -12.96 7.20 10.24
C SER A 109 -13.40 6.98 11.68
N THR A 110 -14.66 7.25 11.94
CA THR A 110 -15.36 6.87 13.20
C THR A 110 -16.05 5.51 13.09
N ASN A 111 -16.00 4.87 11.90
CA ASN A 111 -16.52 3.53 11.73
C ASN A 111 -15.54 2.50 12.31
N PRO A 112 -15.94 1.69 13.31
CA PRO A 112 -15.06 0.68 13.91
C PRO A 112 -14.52 -0.35 12.90
N ALA A 113 -15.26 -0.64 11.82
CA ALA A 113 -14.82 -1.57 10.79
C ALA A 113 -13.59 -1.10 10.01
N LEU A 114 -13.33 0.21 9.96
CA LEU A 114 -12.14 0.77 9.31
C LEU A 114 -10.94 0.92 10.27
N ASP A 115 -11.08 0.49 11.53
CA ASP A 115 -10.01 0.50 12.54
C ASP A 115 -9.31 1.86 12.65
N SER A 116 -10.12 2.95 12.74
CA SER A 116 -9.64 4.33 12.81
C SER A 116 -8.69 4.70 11.65
N LEU A 117 -8.98 4.24 10.44
CA LEU A 117 -8.25 4.65 9.24
C LEU A 117 -8.17 6.18 9.16
N ALA A 118 -6.95 6.71 9.03
CA ALA A 118 -6.68 8.14 8.96
C ALA A 118 -5.72 8.46 7.81
N PHE A 119 -5.88 9.65 7.23
CA PHE A 119 -5.03 10.15 6.16
C PHE A 119 -5.09 11.67 6.08
N ASN A 120 -4.11 12.30 5.44
CA ASN A 120 -4.06 13.74 5.24
C ASN A 120 -4.66 14.14 3.89
N GLY A 121 -5.24 15.33 3.82
CA GLY A 121 -5.78 15.89 2.60
C GLY A 121 -5.88 17.41 2.68
N THR A 122 -5.86 18.10 1.54
CA THR A 122 -5.85 19.57 1.51
C THR A 122 -7.23 20.19 1.33
N ASN A 123 -8.12 19.47 0.64
CA ASN A 123 -9.47 19.96 0.32
C ASN A 123 -10.47 18.83 0.47
N ALA A 124 -11.71 19.18 0.70
CA ALA A 124 -12.82 18.24 0.65
C ALA A 124 -14.07 18.88 0.09
N ILE A 125 -14.88 18.08 -0.58
CA ILE A 125 -16.19 18.45 -1.09
C ILE A 125 -17.17 17.41 -0.57
N TYR A 126 -18.22 17.85 0.11
CA TYR A 126 -19.31 16.98 0.56
C TYR A 126 -20.58 17.29 -0.21
N ASP A 127 -21.09 16.30 -0.94
CA ASP A 127 -22.38 16.37 -1.62
C ASP A 127 -23.47 15.87 -0.67
N ILE A 128 -24.33 16.79 -0.24
CA ILE A 128 -25.40 16.54 0.74
C ILE A 128 -26.48 15.63 0.14
N LYS A 129 -26.76 15.74 -1.17
CA LYS A 129 -27.85 14.99 -1.82
C LYS A 129 -27.60 13.49 -1.86
N ILE A 130 -26.33 13.10 -1.94
CA ILE A 130 -25.93 11.69 -2.08
C ILE A 130 -25.04 11.23 -0.91
N SER A 131 -24.87 12.07 0.12
CA SER A 131 -24.02 11.82 1.30
C SER A 131 -22.64 11.27 0.89
N GLN A 132 -21.94 12.01 0.01
CA GLN A 132 -20.64 11.61 -0.53
C GLN A 132 -19.57 12.64 -0.17
N LEU A 133 -18.48 12.17 0.40
CA LEU A 133 -17.29 12.96 0.70
C LEU A 133 -16.20 12.66 -0.34
N ILE A 134 -15.71 13.68 -1.01
CA ILE A 134 -14.56 13.62 -1.91
C ILE A 134 -13.42 14.40 -1.27
N VAL A 135 -12.31 13.73 -0.98
CA VAL A 135 -11.11 14.35 -0.40
C VAL A 135 -10.02 14.44 -1.46
N GLN A 136 -9.37 15.58 -1.54
CA GLN A 136 -8.34 15.89 -2.54
C GLN A 136 -7.03 16.32 -1.88
N GLY A 137 -5.93 16.22 -2.64
CA GLY A 137 -4.59 16.54 -2.17
C GLY A 137 -4.07 15.55 -1.14
N ILE A 138 -4.42 14.28 -1.30
CA ILE A 138 -3.97 13.17 -0.46
C ILE A 138 -2.59 12.74 -0.93
N PRO A 139 -1.52 12.89 -0.13
CA PRO A 139 -0.18 12.45 -0.54
C PRO A 139 -0.07 10.93 -0.59
N TYR A 140 -0.60 10.26 0.41
CA TYR A 140 -0.74 8.81 0.49
C TYR A 140 -1.71 8.42 1.60
N ILE A 141 -2.16 7.18 1.57
CA ILE A 141 -2.93 6.54 2.63
C ILE A 141 -2.08 5.40 3.17
N GLN A 142 -1.81 5.42 4.48
CA GLN A 142 -1.08 4.35 5.14
C GLN A 142 -2.03 3.22 5.51
N VAL A 143 -1.83 2.03 4.91
CA VAL A 143 -2.57 0.81 5.24
C VAL A 143 -1.57 -0.30 5.51
N ALA A 144 -1.57 -0.82 6.74
CA ALA A 144 -0.55 -1.76 7.21
C ALA A 144 0.87 -1.24 6.92
N ASP A 145 1.67 -1.97 6.15
CA ASP A 145 3.03 -1.60 5.73
C ASP A 145 3.08 -0.80 4.41
N ALA A 146 1.93 -0.61 3.74
CA ALA A 146 1.84 0.02 2.43
C ALA A 146 1.51 1.52 2.50
N LYS A 147 2.19 2.33 1.71
CA LYS A 147 1.79 3.70 1.34
C LYS A 147 1.07 3.65 -0.01
N ILE A 148 -0.24 3.83 0.00
CA ILE A 148 -1.09 3.83 -1.19
C ILE A 148 -1.28 5.27 -1.65
N ILE A 149 -0.85 5.57 -2.88
CA ILE A 149 -0.98 6.89 -3.50
C ILE A 149 -2.08 6.79 -4.56
N PRO A 150 -3.26 7.40 -4.31
CA PRO A 150 -4.34 7.40 -5.28
C PRO A 150 -3.96 8.13 -6.57
N GLU A 151 -4.54 7.73 -7.70
CA GLU A 151 -4.50 8.54 -8.92
C GLU A 151 -5.15 9.91 -8.65
N ASN A 152 -4.55 10.98 -9.16
CA ASN A 152 -4.98 12.36 -8.92
C ASN A 152 -5.01 12.80 -7.44
N ASN A 153 -4.42 12.04 -6.51
CA ASN A 153 -4.39 12.34 -5.08
C ASN A 153 -5.80 12.55 -4.48
N GLU A 154 -6.78 11.78 -4.93
CA GLU A 154 -8.19 11.93 -4.57
C GLU A 154 -8.78 10.61 -4.05
N MET A 155 -9.69 10.72 -3.08
CA MET A 155 -10.47 9.61 -2.54
C MET A 155 -11.94 9.98 -2.42
N THR A 156 -12.81 9.05 -2.78
CA THR A 156 -14.26 9.16 -2.60
C THR A 156 -14.74 8.21 -1.50
N ILE A 157 -15.50 8.76 -0.54
CA ILE A 157 -16.10 8.04 0.57
C ILE A 157 -17.63 8.23 0.50
N LYS A 158 -18.35 7.13 0.53
CA LYS A 158 -19.82 7.09 0.47
C LYS A 158 -20.41 6.71 1.82
N ILE A 159 -21.73 6.64 1.88
CA ILE A 159 -22.50 6.22 3.06
C ILE A 159 -21.88 4.94 3.66
N ASN A 160 -21.90 4.85 5.00
CA ASN A 160 -21.32 3.76 5.78
C ASN A 160 -19.81 3.56 5.56
N SER A 161 -19.08 4.65 5.35
CA SER A 161 -17.62 4.65 5.15
C SER A 161 -17.15 3.81 3.95
N LYS A 162 -18.01 3.58 2.97
CA LYS A 162 -17.62 2.82 1.78
C LYS A 162 -16.62 3.61 0.95
N ILE A 163 -15.37 3.18 1.01
CA ILE A 163 -14.27 3.74 0.20
C ILE A 163 -14.40 3.21 -1.24
N GLY A 164 -14.23 4.09 -2.22
CA GLY A 164 -14.17 3.70 -3.63
C GLY A 164 -12.90 2.92 -3.95
N THR A 165 -12.99 1.98 -4.88
CA THR A 165 -11.83 1.27 -5.42
C THR A 165 -10.88 2.24 -6.10
N PHE A 166 -9.62 2.26 -5.70
CA PHE A 166 -8.58 3.02 -6.39
C PHE A 166 -8.16 2.28 -7.66
N ARG A 167 -8.03 3.03 -8.75
CA ARG A 167 -7.46 2.53 -10.00
C ARG A 167 -6.20 3.33 -10.32
N ASN A 168 -5.25 2.71 -11.03
CA ASN A 168 -3.97 3.33 -11.39
C ASN A 168 -3.21 3.91 -10.18
N ALA A 169 -3.46 3.38 -8.98
CA ALA A 169 -2.75 3.79 -7.79
C ALA A 169 -1.28 3.34 -7.84
N LYS A 170 -0.45 3.97 -7.02
CA LYS A 170 0.91 3.52 -6.75
C LYS A 170 0.95 2.97 -5.33
N ILE A 171 1.71 1.90 -5.13
CA ILE A 171 1.93 1.33 -3.81
C ILE A 171 3.43 1.36 -3.54
N ILE A 172 3.81 1.90 -2.39
CA ILE A 172 5.19 2.02 -1.96
C ILE A 172 5.34 1.34 -0.61
N TYR A 173 6.34 0.49 -0.50
CA TYR A 173 6.81 -0.08 0.76
C TYR A 173 8.19 0.47 1.03
N GLU A 174 8.31 1.29 2.05
CA GLU A 174 9.55 1.98 2.38
C GLU A 174 9.93 1.70 3.83
N THR A 175 11.05 1.03 4.00
CA THR A 175 11.75 0.88 5.27
C THR A 175 13.16 1.42 5.12
N PRO A 176 13.92 1.65 6.20
CA PRO A 176 15.31 2.12 6.09
C PRO A 176 16.22 1.24 5.24
N GLU A 177 15.87 -0.03 5.08
CA GLU A 177 16.68 -1.05 4.40
C GLU A 177 16.05 -1.58 3.11
N LEU A 178 14.74 -1.36 2.92
CA LEU A 178 13.97 -1.99 1.85
C LEU A 178 13.10 -0.98 1.12
N TYR A 179 12.99 -1.14 -0.19
CA TYR A 179 12.13 -0.33 -1.03
C TYR A 179 11.49 -1.17 -2.13
N HIS A 180 10.15 -1.27 -2.09
CA HIS A 180 9.39 -1.90 -3.17
C HIS A 180 8.41 -0.90 -3.76
N PHE A 181 8.31 -0.90 -5.07
CA PHE A 181 7.47 0.02 -5.81
C PHE A 181 6.59 -0.72 -6.83
N LEU A 182 5.28 -0.50 -6.72
CA LEU A 182 4.29 -1.05 -7.63
C LEU A 182 3.46 0.06 -8.27
N THR A 183 3.10 -0.13 -9.53
CA THR A 183 2.29 0.80 -10.32
C THR A 183 1.03 0.14 -10.84
N ASP A 184 0.19 0.93 -11.50
CA ASP A 184 -1.03 0.47 -12.15
C ASP A 184 -1.92 -0.36 -11.20
N ALA A 185 -1.90 -0.01 -9.91
CA ALA A 185 -2.58 -0.77 -8.89
C ALA A 185 -4.10 -0.52 -8.90
N THR A 186 -4.84 -1.60 -8.79
CA THR A 186 -6.26 -1.57 -8.39
C THR A 186 -6.33 -1.99 -6.94
N VAL A 187 -6.80 -1.09 -6.05
CA VAL A 187 -6.75 -1.28 -4.60
C VAL A 187 -8.11 -1.09 -3.98
N ASP A 188 -8.51 -2.04 -3.14
CA ASP A 188 -9.67 -1.96 -2.28
C ASP A 188 -9.20 -1.93 -0.81
N ILE A 189 -9.37 -0.81 -0.13
CA ILE A 189 -9.05 -0.67 1.31
C ILE A 189 -10.19 -1.27 2.11
N VAL A 190 -9.88 -2.24 2.95
CA VAL A 190 -10.83 -2.90 3.85
C VAL A 190 -10.81 -2.22 5.23
N SER A 191 -9.62 -1.93 5.75
CA SER A 191 -9.43 -1.25 7.03
C SER A 191 -8.04 -0.58 7.07
N ARG A 192 -7.70 0.03 8.20
CA ARG A 192 -6.34 0.56 8.43
C ARG A 192 -5.25 -0.50 8.31
N ASN A 193 -5.58 -1.76 8.56
CA ASN A 193 -4.62 -2.86 8.63
C ASN A 193 -4.80 -3.87 7.50
N GLU A 194 -5.73 -3.66 6.57
CA GLU A 194 -6.08 -4.62 5.55
C GLU A 194 -6.49 -3.96 4.24
N PHE A 195 -5.97 -4.47 3.14
CA PHE A 195 -6.37 -4.11 1.79
C PHE A 195 -6.19 -5.31 0.84
N ASN A 196 -6.87 -5.27 -0.29
CA ASN A 196 -6.68 -6.22 -1.39
C ASN A 196 -6.29 -5.44 -2.64
N ALA A 197 -5.33 -5.96 -3.41
CA ALA A 197 -4.90 -5.28 -4.61
C ALA A 197 -4.40 -6.22 -5.71
N LYS A 198 -4.32 -5.65 -6.93
CA LYS A 198 -3.54 -6.16 -8.06
C LYS A 198 -2.69 -5.02 -8.56
N ALA A 199 -1.45 -5.27 -8.92
CA ALA A 199 -0.52 -4.21 -9.31
C ALA A 199 0.56 -4.74 -10.26
N THR A 200 1.38 -3.85 -10.78
CA THR A 200 2.57 -4.16 -11.56
C THR A 200 3.81 -3.82 -10.73
N TYR A 201 4.61 -4.82 -10.41
CA TYR A 201 5.91 -4.63 -9.76
C TYR A 201 6.94 -4.16 -10.79
N ILE A 202 7.71 -3.14 -10.44
CA ILE A 202 8.76 -2.59 -11.30
C ILE A 202 10.11 -3.13 -10.80
N LEU A 203 10.67 -4.08 -11.53
CA LEU A 203 11.99 -4.64 -11.24
C LEU A 203 13.05 -3.92 -12.05
N PRO A 204 14.01 -3.21 -11.43
CA PRO A 204 15.15 -2.65 -12.13
C PRO A 204 16.03 -3.76 -12.75
N SER A 205 16.37 -3.65 -14.02
CA SER A 205 17.33 -4.54 -14.69
C SER A 205 18.75 -4.01 -14.52
N THR A 206 19.72 -4.90 -14.50
CA THR A 206 21.16 -4.56 -14.49
C THR A 206 21.61 -3.76 -15.72
N LYS A 207 20.86 -3.79 -16.81
CA LYS A 207 21.11 -3.06 -18.06
C LYS A 207 20.49 -1.65 -18.10
N GLY A 208 19.80 -1.22 -17.01
CA GLY A 208 19.13 0.07 -16.94
C GLY A 208 17.70 0.07 -17.49
N ASP A 209 17.22 -1.01 -18.04
CA ASP A 209 15.82 -1.22 -18.39
C ASP A 209 15.02 -1.65 -17.16
N THR A 210 13.69 -1.59 -17.23
CA THR A 210 12.81 -2.06 -16.17
C THR A 210 11.94 -3.20 -16.67
N SER A 211 11.87 -4.27 -15.90
CA SER A 211 10.92 -5.36 -16.14
C SER A 211 9.64 -5.12 -15.37
N LYS A 212 8.50 -5.30 -16.04
CA LYS A 212 7.17 -5.18 -15.44
C LYS A 212 6.61 -6.56 -15.13
N ILE A 213 6.35 -6.81 -13.86
CA ILE A 213 5.84 -8.10 -13.38
C ILE A 213 4.42 -7.91 -12.85
N PRO A 214 3.40 -8.48 -13.49
CA PRO A 214 2.05 -8.47 -12.94
C PRO A 214 2.01 -9.25 -11.61
N MET A 215 1.54 -8.60 -10.56
CA MET A 215 1.35 -9.16 -9.23
C MET A 215 -0.14 -9.26 -8.93
N TYR A 216 -0.54 -10.37 -8.39
CA TYR A 216 -1.92 -10.71 -8.05
C TYR A 216 -2.01 -10.99 -6.56
N ASP A 217 -3.24 -10.95 -6.03
CA ASP A 217 -3.54 -11.35 -4.66
C ASP A 217 -2.64 -10.68 -3.61
N LEU A 218 -2.42 -9.33 -3.79
CA LEU A 218 -1.76 -8.56 -2.77
C LEU A 218 -2.66 -8.52 -1.53
N SER A 219 -2.19 -9.10 -0.44
CA SER A 219 -2.88 -9.15 0.86
C SER A 219 -1.91 -8.90 2.00
N VAL A 220 -2.46 -8.46 3.13
CA VAL A 220 -1.67 -8.25 4.34
C VAL A 220 -1.64 -9.55 5.14
N GLU A 221 -0.42 -9.99 5.46
CA GLU A 221 -0.14 -11.17 6.24
C GLU A 221 0.51 -10.81 7.57
N GLU A 222 0.50 -11.72 8.55
CA GLU A 222 1.13 -11.55 9.84
C GLU A 222 2.25 -12.57 10.06
N ARG A 223 3.38 -12.11 10.57
CA ARG A 223 4.45 -12.98 11.03
C ARG A 223 4.87 -12.68 12.45
N LEU A 224 5.26 -13.70 13.19
CA LEU A 224 5.92 -13.56 14.47
C LEU A 224 7.42 -13.37 14.24
N PHE A 225 8.01 -12.39 14.89
CA PHE A 225 9.45 -12.20 14.92
C PHE A 225 9.92 -11.94 16.34
N THR A 226 11.15 -12.35 16.63
CA THR A 226 11.77 -12.18 17.93
C THR A 226 12.62 -10.92 17.93
N VAL A 227 12.35 -9.97 18.81
CA VAL A 227 13.20 -8.80 18.99
C VAL A 227 14.24 -9.10 20.06
N ASP A 228 15.50 -9.11 19.66
CA ASP A 228 16.61 -9.12 20.63
C ASP A 228 16.71 -7.75 21.29
N THR A 229 16.20 -7.61 22.50
CA THR A 229 16.25 -6.38 23.29
C THR A 229 17.63 -6.07 23.87
N THR A 230 18.70 -6.69 23.38
CA THR A 230 20.06 -6.52 23.91
C THR A 230 20.77 -5.21 23.54
N ASN A 231 20.16 -4.31 22.73
CA ASN A 231 20.79 -3.08 22.24
C ASN A 231 20.20 -1.77 22.74
N GLU A 232 19.69 -1.68 23.95
CA GLU A 232 19.52 -0.37 24.58
C GLU A 232 20.78 0.04 25.38
N LYS A 233 21.61 0.85 24.76
CA LYS A 233 22.66 1.64 25.41
C LYS A 233 22.02 2.65 26.36
N ASN A 234 21.67 2.22 27.58
CA ASN A 234 21.55 3.12 28.74
C ASN A 234 21.81 2.36 30.03
N ARG A 235 23.06 1.97 30.25
CA ARG A 235 23.56 1.60 31.58
C ARG A 235 23.73 2.85 32.42
N LYS A 236 22.73 3.24 33.20
CA LYS A 236 22.96 3.96 34.45
C LYS A 236 22.84 2.97 35.61
N ARG A 237 23.97 2.79 36.28
CA ARG A 237 24.27 2.12 37.54
C ARG A 237 23.08 1.95 38.49
N SER A 238 22.71 0.71 38.77
CA SER A 238 22.48 0.21 40.14
C SER A 238 22.37 -1.32 40.12
N GLY A 239 22.86 -1.97 41.14
CA GLY A 239 23.16 -3.38 41.17
C GLY A 239 21.96 -4.31 41.24
N PHE A 240 22.25 -5.61 40.99
CA PHE A 240 21.37 -6.77 41.14
C PHE A 240 20.07 -6.75 40.29
N ALA A 241 20.19 -6.95 39.01
CA ALA A 241 19.07 -7.44 38.19
C ALA A 241 19.46 -8.78 37.58
N ARG A 242 18.72 -9.83 37.93
CA ARG A 242 18.72 -11.13 37.26
C ARG A 242 18.40 -10.89 35.77
N ASN A 243 19.30 -11.31 34.89
CA ASN A 243 19.03 -11.42 33.46
C ASN A 243 17.82 -12.36 33.26
N LYS A 244 16.67 -11.79 33.02
CA LYS A 244 15.61 -12.46 32.26
C LYS A 244 15.79 -12.02 30.81
N ASN A 245 16.35 -12.89 29.98
CA ASN A 245 16.20 -12.83 28.54
C ASN A 245 14.70 -13.02 28.27
N THR A 246 13.95 -11.96 28.15
CA THR A 246 12.59 -12.01 27.63
C THR A 246 12.70 -11.77 26.15
N ASN A 247 12.74 -12.83 25.37
CA ASN A 247 12.45 -12.79 23.94
C ASN A 247 10.99 -12.41 23.83
N GLU A 248 10.70 -11.14 23.59
CA GLU A 248 9.33 -10.71 23.27
C GLU A 248 9.05 -11.03 21.80
N GLN A 249 8.07 -11.88 21.60
CA GLN A 249 7.53 -12.11 20.25
C GLN A 249 6.64 -10.92 19.88
N GLN A 250 6.97 -10.28 18.79
CA GLN A 250 6.16 -9.21 18.21
C GLN A 250 5.53 -9.70 16.90
N VAL A 251 4.31 -9.21 16.63
CA VAL A 251 3.62 -9.46 15.36
C VAL A 251 3.99 -8.34 14.40
N GLN A 252 4.51 -8.71 13.25
CA GLN A 252 4.74 -7.78 12.13
C GLN A 252 3.74 -8.08 11.04
N ARG A 253 3.02 -7.04 10.58
CA ARG A 253 2.20 -7.09 9.37
C ARG A 253 3.07 -6.76 8.16
N TYR A 254 2.88 -7.50 7.10
CA TYR A 254 3.59 -7.30 5.84
C TYR A 254 2.68 -7.67 4.67
N THR A 255 2.93 -7.11 3.51
CA THR A 255 2.20 -7.50 2.31
C THR A 255 2.89 -8.67 1.62
N GLU A 256 2.10 -9.67 1.25
CA GLU A 256 2.49 -10.74 0.35
C GLU A 256 1.75 -10.59 -0.98
N ALA A 257 2.44 -10.86 -2.08
CA ALA A 257 1.83 -10.87 -3.41
C ALA A 257 2.47 -11.95 -4.28
N THR A 258 1.66 -12.54 -5.16
CA THR A 258 2.12 -13.52 -6.12
C THR A 258 2.08 -12.97 -7.53
N GLY A 259 3.09 -13.30 -8.32
CA GLY A 259 3.18 -12.97 -9.73
C GLY A 259 3.62 -14.17 -10.54
N LYS A 260 3.49 -14.07 -11.86
CA LYS A 260 3.96 -15.10 -12.77
C LYS A 260 4.46 -14.51 -14.07
N THR A 261 5.63 -14.94 -14.51
CA THR A 261 6.12 -14.68 -15.87
C THR A 261 6.14 -15.97 -16.68
N LEU A 262 5.55 -15.91 -17.86
CA LEU A 262 5.44 -17.06 -18.77
C LEU A 262 6.37 -16.93 -19.99
N SER A 263 6.83 -15.73 -20.28
CA SER A 263 7.50 -15.40 -21.55
C SER A 263 9.01 -15.72 -21.58
N GLY A 264 9.62 -16.06 -20.45
CA GLY A 264 11.07 -16.28 -20.38
C GLY A 264 11.89 -15.02 -20.71
N ASN A 265 11.30 -13.84 -20.61
CA ASN A 265 11.98 -12.56 -20.94
C ASN A 265 12.47 -11.81 -19.71
N LEU A 266 12.23 -12.36 -18.50
CA LEU A 266 12.71 -11.74 -17.28
C LEU A 266 14.17 -12.11 -17.05
N GLU A 267 15.09 -11.16 -17.24
CA GLU A 267 16.51 -11.35 -16.91
C GLU A 267 16.67 -11.16 -15.38
N ILE A 268 17.05 -12.22 -14.67
CA ILE A 268 17.27 -12.20 -13.22
C ILE A 268 18.75 -11.98 -12.85
N ALA A 269 19.65 -12.34 -13.74
CA ALA A 269 21.08 -12.07 -13.68
C ALA A 269 21.63 -11.92 -15.10
N PRO A 270 22.80 -11.31 -15.32
CA PRO A 270 23.39 -11.18 -16.65
C PRO A 270 23.53 -12.53 -17.35
N GLY A 271 22.82 -12.69 -18.48
CA GLY A 271 22.83 -13.93 -19.27
C GLY A 271 21.92 -15.04 -18.73
N PHE A 272 21.02 -14.76 -17.77
CA PHE A 272 20.04 -15.73 -17.27
C PHE A 272 18.63 -15.17 -17.37
N VAL A 273 17.79 -15.83 -18.12
CA VAL A 273 16.37 -15.51 -18.23
C VAL A 273 15.52 -16.49 -17.41
N TYR A 274 14.43 -15.98 -16.87
CA TYR A 274 13.57 -16.69 -15.93
C TYR A 274 12.13 -16.79 -16.44
N LYS A 275 11.47 -17.89 -16.14
CA LYS A 275 10.03 -18.08 -16.23
C LYS A 275 9.51 -18.84 -15.01
N GLY A 276 8.39 -18.42 -14.45
CA GLY A 276 7.81 -19.11 -13.30
C GLY A 276 7.03 -18.20 -12.37
N GLY A 277 6.81 -18.70 -11.16
CA GLY A 277 6.17 -18.02 -10.06
C GLY A 277 7.11 -17.05 -9.37
N ILE A 278 6.59 -15.91 -8.96
CA ILE A 278 7.30 -14.85 -8.24
C ILE A 278 6.49 -14.50 -7.02
N THR A 279 7.11 -14.48 -5.85
CA THR A 279 6.45 -14.05 -4.61
C THR A 279 7.19 -12.84 -4.05
N LEU A 280 6.45 -11.77 -3.83
CA LEU A 280 6.88 -10.59 -3.09
C LEU A 280 6.48 -10.76 -1.63
N LYS A 281 7.44 -10.57 -0.72
CA LYS A 281 7.22 -10.42 0.72
C LYS A 281 7.88 -9.12 1.14
N THR A 282 7.12 -8.13 1.53
CA THR A 282 7.62 -6.76 1.69
C THR A 282 8.64 -6.56 2.80
N TYR A 283 8.82 -7.53 3.68
CA TYR A 283 9.89 -7.55 4.67
C TYR A 283 11.22 -8.12 4.14
N LYS A 284 11.26 -8.61 2.89
CA LYS A 284 12.45 -9.10 2.21
C LYS A 284 12.82 -8.16 1.08
N GLN A 285 14.10 -7.95 0.86
CA GLN A 285 14.59 -7.15 -0.26
C GLN A 285 14.44 -7.89 -1.59
N ALA A 286 14.74 -9.20 -1.60
CA ALA A 286 14.66 -10.03 -2.78
C ALA A 286 13.26 -10.62 -2.98
N LEU A 287 12.88 -10.77 -4.25
CA LEU A 287 11.72 -11.58 -4.64
C LEU A 287 12.06 -13.07 -4.49
N GLU A 288 11.09 -13.84 -4.02
CA GLU A 288 11.21 -15.31 -4.03
C GLU A 288 10.82 -15.83 -5.43
N LEU A 289 11.67 -16.67 -6.00
CA LEU A 289 11.48 -17.23 -7.32
C LEU A 289 11.25 -18.75 -7.22
N SER A 290 10.30 -19.27 -7.98
CA SER A 290 10.02 -20.71 -8.08
C SER A 290 9.57 -21.04 -9.50
N GLY A 291 10.47 -21.63 -10.29
CA GLY A 291 10.22 -21.89 -11.69
C GLY A 291 11.41 -22.43 -12.42
N PHE A 292 11.77 -21.79 -13.51
CA PHE A 292 12.82 -22.26 -14.40
C PHE A 292 13.70 -21.10 -14.85
N VAL A 293 14.98 -21.36 -15.00
CA VAL A 293 15.96 -20.43 -15.54
C VAL A 293 16.65 -21.03 -16.77
N GLN A 294 16.99 -20.20 -17.73
CA GLN A 294 17.72 -20.59 -18.92
C GLN A 294 18.94 -19.71 -19.08
N PRO A 295 20.16 -20.31 -19.09
CA PRO A 295 21.37 -19.61 -19.46
C PRO A 295 21.37 -19.19 -20.94
N GLN A 296 21.79 -17.95 -21.22
CA GLN A 296 21.90 -17.40 -22.56
C GLN A 296 23.38 -17.42 -22.99
N PHE A 297 23.83 -18.53 -23.58
CA PHE A 297 25.22 -18.66 -24.01
C PHE A 297 25.46 -18.10 -25.39
N ILE A 298 26.35 -17.10 -25.50
CA ILE A 298 26.73 -16.45 -26.78
C ILE A 298 27.33 -17.49 -27.76
N ASN A 299 28.07 -18.46 -27.25
CA ASN A 299 28.79 -19.45 -28.05
C ASN A 299 27.99 -20.76 -28.27
N LYS A 300 26.80 -20.89 -27.70
CA LYS A 300 25.91 -22.03 -27.84
C LYS A 300 24.46 -21.51 -28.06
N PRO A 301 24.15 -20.93 -29.24
CA PRO A 301 22.85 -20.33 -29.51
C PRO A 301 21.70 -21.36 -29.51
N ASP A 302 22.02 -22.62 -29.75
CA ASP A 302 21.05 -23.74 -29.76
C ASP A 302 20.77 -24.32 -28.34
N TYR A 303 21.33 -23.70 -27.29
CA TYR A 303 21.07 -24.12 -25.92
C TYR A 303 19.69 -23.63 -25.48
N ASP A 304 18.75 -24.54 -25.33
CA ASP A 304 17.33 -24.24 -25.02
C ASP A 304 16.83 -24.92 -23.73
N PHE A 305 17.72 -25.48 -22.93
CA PHE A 305 17.37 -26.14 -21.67
C PHE A 305 16.89 -25.16 -20.62
N TRP A 306 15.74 -25.49 -20.02
CA TRP A 306 15.18 -24.79 -18.89
C TRP A 306 15.44 -25.59 -17.61
N ILE A 307 16.21 -25.03 -16.71
CA ILE A 307 16.67 -25.65 -15.48
C ILE A 307 15.72 -25.24 -14.35
N THR A 308 15.27 -26.21 -13.56
CA THR A 308 14.49 -25.94 -12.34
C THR A 308 15.26 -24.99 -11.44
N TYR A 309 14.60 -23.98 -10.92
CA TYR A 309 15.23 -22.94 -10.13
C TYR A 309 14.29 -22.43 -9.01
N ALA A 310 14.83 -22.38 -7.81
CA ALA A 310 14.16 -21.81 -6.65
C ALA A 310 15.12 -20.89 -5.88
N GLN A 311 14.69 -19.65 -5.63
CA GLN A 311 15.44 -18.69 -4.83
C GLN A 311 14.51 -18.13 -3.75
N LYS A 312 14.92 -18.23 -2.49
CA LYS A 312 14.18 -17.73 -1.32
C LYS A 312 14.91 -16.64 -0.54
N GLU A 313 16.18 -16.45 -0.82
CA GLU A 313 17.07 -15.53 -0.13
C GLU A 313 17.74 -14.60 -1.14
N GLU A 314 18.27 -13.48 -0.66
CA GLU A 314 19.03 -12.56 -1.48
C GLU A 314 20.40 -13.17 -1.83
N ILE A 315 20.54 -13.64 -3.05
CA ILE A 315 21.77 -14.16 -3.60
C ILE A 315 22.09 -13.34 -4.83
N ASN A 316 23.29 -12.74 -4.86
CA ASN A 316 23.77 -11.98 -6.03
C ASN A 316 24.21 -12.88 -7.19
N GLU A 317 24.11 -14.18 -7.02
CA GLU A 317 24.59 -15.20 -7.97
C GLU A 317 23.47 -16.21 -8.22
N VAL A 318 23.39 -16.72 -9.45
CA VAL A 318 22.51 -17.86 -9.78
C VAL A 318 23.28 -19.13 -9.51
N VAL A 319 22.87 -19.90 -8.50
CA VAL A 319 23.51 -21.12 -8.07
C VAL A 319 22.64 -22.31 -8.42
N PHE A 320 23.22 -23.34 -9.02
CA PHE A 320 22.56 -24.61 -9.33
C PHE A 320 23.19 -25.75 -8.54
N ASP A 321 22.36 -26.56 -7.90
CA ASP A 321 22.76 -27.87 -7.42
C ASP A 321 22.47 -28.92 -8.52
N LEU A 322 23.53 -29.45 -9.10
CA LEU A 322 23.42 -30.41 -10.20
C LEU A 322 23.03 -31.80 -9.71
N GLU A 323 23.18 -32.11 -8.42
CA GLU A 323 22.82 -33.43 -7.86
C GLU A 323 21.34 -33.52 -7.48
N GLU A 324 20.75 -32.38 -6.99
CA GLU A 324 19.41 -32.40 -6.39
C GLU A 324 18.36 -31.57 -7.13
N GLU A 325 18.73 -30.53 -7.89
CA GLU A 325 17.79 -29.52 -8.35
C GLU A 325 17.77 -29.26 -9.87
N ALA A 326 18.77 -29.73 -10.63
CA ALA A 326 18.84 -29.44 -12.06
C ALA A 326 18.12 -30.54 -12.89
N PHE A 327 16.84 -30.32 -13.21
CA PHE A 327 16.04 -31.22 -14.02
C PHE A 327 15.43 -30.53 -15.23
N GLU A 328 15.31 -31.26 -16.33
CA GLU A 328 14.50 -30.90 -17.48
C GLU A 328 13.57 -32.09 -17.81
N ASP A 329 12.26 -31.84 -17.87
CA ASP A 329 11.22 -32.85 -18.13
C ASP A 329 11.33 -34.11 -17.23
N GLY A 330 11.80 -33.94 -15.97
CA GLY A 330 11.96 -35.02 -15.00
C GLY A 330 13.26 -35.81 -15.17
N GLU A 331 14.12 -35.47 -16.12
CA GLU A 331 15.45 -36.06 -16.29
C GLU A 331 16.54 -35.14 -15.73
N PRO A 332 17.55 -35.68 -15.02
CA PRO A 332 18.60 -34.86 -14.43
C PRO A 332 19.51 -34.23 -15.50
N LEU A 333 19.82 -32.96 -15.30
CA LEU A 333 20.88 -32.27 -16.05
C LEU A 333 22.18 -32.40 -15.28
N ILE A 334 23.26 -32.68 -15.99
CA ILE A 334 24.56 -32.97 -15.41
C ILE A 334 25.65 -32.08 -16.02
N GLY A 335 26.73 -31.92 -15.28
CA GLY A 335 27.97 -31.31 -15.76
C GLY A 335 29.13 -32.25 -15.51
N GLY A 336 29.94 -32.53 -16.50
CA GLY A 336 31.04 -33.45 -16.27
C GLY A 336 31.78 -33.91 -17.52
N LEU A 337 32.57 -34.95 -17.36
CA LEU A 337 33.31 -35.62 -18.43
C LEU A 337 32.89 -37.09 -18.47
N HIS A 338 32.45 -37.52 -19.63
CA HIS A 338 31.91 -38.86 -19.85
C HIS A 338 32.69 -39.58 -20.98
N GLN A 339 32.54 -40.90 -21.05
CA GLN A 339 33.12 -41.71 -22.13
C GLN A 339 31.99 -42.38 -22.91
N ASP A 340 32.03 -42.30 -24.25
CA ASP A 340 31.08 -43.01 -25.10
C ASP A 340 31.45 -44.49 -25.26
N ILE A 341 30.58 -45.29 -25.87
CA ILE A 341 30.78 -46.72 -26.15
C ILE A 341 32.01 -47.02 -27.04
N ARG A 342 32.56 -45.99 -27.69
CA ARG A 342 33.77 -46.10 -28.51
C ARG A 342 35.04 -45.65 -27.78
N GLY A 343 34.91 -45.37 -26.47
CA GLY A 343 36.01 -44.90 -25.63
C GLY A 343 36.40 -43.46 -25.83
N ARG A 344 35.59 -42.63 -26.51
CA ARG A 344 35.86 -41.20 -26.70
C ARG A 344 35.28 -40.38 -25.55
N LEU A 345 36.08 -39.47 -25.03
CA LEU A 345 35.63 -38.55 -23.98
C LEU A 345 34.82 -37.40 -24.58
N TYR A 346 33.75 -37.01 -23.88
CA TYR A 346 32.97 -35.83 -24.20
C TYR A 346 32.54 -35.08 -22.90
N PRO A 347 32.51 -33.77 -22.94
CA PRO A 347 31.99 -32.97 -21.82
C PRO A 347 30.49 -32.81 -21.92
N THR A 348 29.81 -32.72 -20.76
CA THR A 348 28.48 -32.16 -20.61
C THR A 348 28.59 -30.85 -19.80
N PHE A 349 27.71 -29.90 -20.03
CA PHE A 349 27.65 -28.65 -19.28
C PHE A 349 26.19 -28.26 -19.11
N ILE A 350 25.60 -28.65 -17.99
CA ILE A 350 24.17 -28.46 -17.69
C ILE A 350 23.31 -28.96 -18.86
N GLU A 351 23.51 -30.19 -19.26
CA GLU A 351 22.78 -30.85 -20.33
C GLU A 351 22.64 -32.35 -20.02
N LYS A 352 21.74 -33.02 -20.74
CA LYS A 352 21.53 -34.46 -20.56
C LYS A 352 22.78 -35.24 -21.05
N LYS A 353 23.06 -36.33 -20.37
CA LYS A 353 24.07 -37.30 -20.80
C LYS A 353 23.67 -37.92 -22.15
N LYS A 354 24.62 -38.16 -23.04
CA LYS A 354 24.33 -38.74 -24.36
C LYS A 354 23.72 -40.15 -24.31
N SER A 355 24.13 -40.92 -23.32
CA SER A 355 23.59 -42.25 -23.04
C SER A 355 23.70 -42.56 -21.56
N GLU A 356 22.68 -43.16 -20.99
CA GLU A 356 22.64 -43.63 -19.62
C GLU A 356 23.76 -44.64 -19.32
N LEU A 357 24.22 -45.37 -20.36
CA LEU A 357 25.26 -46.40 -20.24
C LEU A 357 26.68 -45.86 -20.32
N ASP A 358 26.88 -44.57 -20.64
CA ASP A 358 28.20 -43.96 -20.74
C ASP A 358 28.81 -43.81 -19.33
N PRO A 359 30.01 -44.37 -19.05
CA PRO A 359 30.64 -44.21 -17.74
C PRO A 359 31.06 -42.77 -17.47
N ASP A 360 30.93 -42.36 -16.20
CA ASP A 360 31.34 -41.05 -15.73
C ASP A 360 32.81 -41.07 -15.36
N TYR A 361 33.56 -40.09 -15.90
CA TYR A 361 34.94 -39.85 -15.49
C TYR A 361 35.03 -38.76 -14.41
N PHE A 362 34.22 -37.75 -14.53
CA PHE A 362 34.16 -36.65 -13.59
C PHE A 362 32.75 -36.03 -13.63
N LEU A 363 32.17 -35.81 -12.45
CA LEU A 363 30.91 -35.13 -12.29
C LEU A 363 31.11 -33.83 -11.49
N ALA A 364 30.57 -32.72 -11.98
CA ALA A 364 30.46 -31.53 -11.21
C ALA A 364 29.25 -31.65 -10.27
N LYS A 365 29.41 -31.24 -9.01
CA LYS A 365 28.36 -31.29 -7.99
C LYS A 365 27.51 -30.02 -7.91
N GLY A 366 28.02 -28.91 -8.42
CA GLY A 366 27.33 -27.66 -8.44
C GLY A 366 28.08 -26.63 -9.28
N MET A 367 27.38 -25.52 -9.57
CA MET A 367 27.92 -24.39 -10.35
C MET A 367 27.32 -23.08 -9.86
#